data_df408be6290c7f96ad46699040f3b380
#
_entry.id   df408be6290c7f96ad46699040f3b380
#
_cell.length_a   1.000
_cell.length_b   1.000
_cell.length_c   1.000
_cell.angle_alpha   90.00
_cell.angle_beta   90.00
_cell.angle_gamma   90.00
#
_symmetry.space_group_name_H-M   'P 1'
#
loop_
_entity.id
_entity.type
_entity.pdbx_description
1 polymer ?
#
loop_
_entity_poly.entity_id
_entity_poly.type
_entity_poly.pdbx_seq_one_letter_code
_entity_poly.pdbx_strand_id
1 'polypeptide(L)'
;MQQLHPDDVIWRNARLATMIPDDSTPYGLKAQHALVVRGQTILAVIPESDIPSGHRHCVDLHGRLVTPGLIDCHTHLVFGGDRAAEWEQRLNGVSYQTISAQGGGINATVTATRSSSPEPLLRLAQQRLQRLIDEGVTTVEIKSGYGLNAEAEEKMLQVARQLGQNNPVEISPTLLAAHAVPAEYRHDADAYLTRVCEQMMPTLWQKGLFEAVDVFCENVGFTPAQTERLFRAATALGIPVKGHVEQLSNLGGAALVSRFKGLSADHIEYLDDAGVQAMAHNGTVAVLLPGAFYFLQERQRPPVEQLRKEGVPMAVATDYNPGTSPFASIHLAMNMACVQFGLTPEEAWAGVTRHAAQALGRGATHGQLQAGFVADFVVWDAHHPVEMVYEPGRNPLYQRIFRGESV
;
A
#
# COMPACT_ATOMS: atom_id res chain seq x y z
N MET A 1 -8.13 34.11 5.18
CA MET A 1 -8.34 33.01 6.14
C MET A 1 -9.81 32.62 6.10
N GLN A 2 -10.13 31.33 5.99
CA GLN A 2 -11.51 30.87 6.18
C GLN A 2 -11.91 31.15 7.63
N GLN A 3 -13.13 31.69 7.82
CA GLN A 3 -13.65 31.98 9.16
C GLN A 3 -13.88 30.66 9.92
N LEU A 4 -13.30 30.54 11.11
CA LEU A 4 -13.50 29.35 11.98
C LEU A 4 -14.95 29.30 12.43
N HIS A 5 -15.54 28.09 12.36
CA HIS A 5 -16.88 27.82 12.85
C HIS A 5 -16.81 27.32 14.31
N PRO A 6 -17.81 27.58 15.15
CA PRO A 6 -17.83 27.07 16.53
C PRO A 6 -17.65 25.54 16.66
N ASP A 7 -18.07 24.77 15.66
CA ASP A 7 -17.98 23.31 15.65
C ASP A 7 -16.68 22.76 15.08
N ASP A 8 -15.74 23.63 14.63
CA ASP A 8 -14.43 23.19 14.20
C ASP A 8 -13.65 22.63 15.38
N VAL A 9 -12.99 21.49 15.20
CA VAL A 9 -12.12 20.91 16.22
C VAL A 9 -10.69 21.39 15.97
N ILE A 10 -10.08 21.99 16.98
CA ILE A 10 -8.71 22.52 16.92
C ILE A 10 -7.79 21.62 17.75
N TRP A 11 -6.86 20.95 17.09
CA TRP A 11 -5.82 20.16 17.70
C TRP A 11 -4.58 21.02 17.86
N ARG A 12 -4.23 21.36 19.10
CA ARG A 12 -3.17 22.32 19.43
C ARG A 12 -2.09 21.74 20.33
N ASN A 13 -1.05 22.52 20.58
CA ASN A 13 0.10 22.14 21.39
C ASN A 13 0.70 20.82 20.85
N ALA A 14 0.95 20.81 19.54
CA ALA A 14 1.44 19.67 18.78
C ALA A 14 2.69 20.03 17.98
N ARG A 15 3.44 19.02 17.60
CA ARG A 15 4.45 19.07 16.56
C ARG A 15 3.86 18.44 15.30
N LEU A 16 3.49 19.24 14.32
CA LEU A 16 2.86 18.76 13.11
C LEU A 16 3.93 18.40 12.08
N ALA A 17 4.00 17.15 11.65
CA ALA A 17 4.73 16.73 10.46
C ALA A 17 3.73 16.66 9.30
N THR A 18 3.65 17.73 8.53
CA THR A 18 2.58 17.88 7.52
C THR A 18 2.76 16.98 6.30
N MET A 19 3.97 16.54 6.04
CA MET A 19 4.37 15.80 4.85
C MET A 19 4.08 16.51 3.53
N ILE A 20 3.87 17.83 3.56
CA ILE A 20 3.72 18.68 2.36
C ILE A 20 5.07 18.74 1.64
N PRO A 21 5.15 18.44 0.32
CA PRO A 21 6.39 18.55 -0.43
C PRO A 21 6.85 20.00 -0.51
N ASP A 22 8.16 20.17 -0.73
CA ASP A 22 8.81 21.50 -0.91
C ASP A 22 8.62 22.48 0.27
N ASP A 23 8.28 21.95 1.47
CA ASP A 23 8.31 22.76 2.69
C ASP A 23 9.76 23.10 3.05
N SER A 24 9.95 24.25 3.67
CA SER A 24 11.28 24.73 4.10
C SER A 24 11.91 23.88 5.21
N THR A 25 11.12 22.98 5.82
CA THR A 25 11.56 22.10 6.92
C THR A 25 11.41 20.64 6.54
N PRO A 26 12.34 19.75 6.94
CA PRO A 26 12.18 18.32 6.77
C PRO A 26 10.84 17.83 7.33
N TYR A 27 10.20 16.87 6.66
CA TYR A 27 8.85 16.34 6.98
C TYR A 27 7.73 17.41 6.96
N GLY A 28 7.99 18.66 6.54
CA GLY A 28 7.07 19.77 6.70
C GLY A 28 6.77 20.06 8.18
N LEU A 29 7.78 19.99 9.06
CA LEU A 29 7.61 20.19 10.51
C LEU A 29 7.15 21.59 10.84
N LYS A 30 6.06 21.71 11.59
CA LYS A 30 5.51 22.95 12.13
C LYS A 30 5.41 22.87 13.66
N ALA A 31 6.12 23.75 14.34
CA ALA A 31 5.95 24.00 15.77
C ALA A 31 5.01 25.17 15.99
N GLN A 32 4.32 25.24 17.14
CA GLN A 32 3.40 26.34 17.46
C GLN A 32 2.30 26.56 16.41
N HIS A 33 1.87 25.45 15.77
CA HIS A 33 0.74 25.44 14.85
C HIS A 33 -0.31 24.45 15.33
N ALA A 34 -1.55 24.73 15.00
CA ALA A 34 -2.69 23.88 15.27
C ALA A 34 -3.28 23.32 13.97
N LEU A 35 -3.79 22.11 14.06
CA LEU A 35 -4.54 21.47 12.99
C LEU A 35 -6.04 21.73 13.23
N VAL A 36 -6.71 22.33 12.25
CA VAL A 36 -8.15 22.61 12.31
C VAL A 36 -8.90 21.62 11.43
N VAL A 37 -9.88 20.94 12.03
CA VAL A 37 -10.70 19.91 11.37
C VAL A 37 -12.17 20.32 11.39
N ARG A 38 -12.84 20.19 10.24
CA ARG A 38 -14.28 20.36 10.08
C ARG A 38 -14.90 19.08 9.52
N GLY A 39 -15.68 18.38 10.34
CA GLY A 39 -16.21 17.09 9.96
C GLY A 39 -15.08 16.13 9.55
N GLN A 40 -15.12 15.62 8.33
CA GLN A 40 -14.14 14.66 7.82
C GLN A 40 -12.94 15.27 7.09
N THR A 41 -12.78 16.61 7.14
CA THR A 41 -11.81 17.32 6.30
C THR A 41 -10.90 18.23 7.14
N ILE A 42 -9.63 18.26 6.82
CA ILE A 42 -8.69 19.25 7.34
C ILE A 42 -9.04 20.60 6.73
N LEU A 43 -9.39 21.55 7.57
CA LEU A 43 -9.71 22.91 7.14
C LEU A 43 -8.46 23.76 6.92
N ALA A 44 -7.51 23.70 7.85
CA ALA A 44 -6.28 24.48 7.82
C ALA A 44 -5.24 23.96 8.82
N VAL A 45 -3.99 24.35 8.58
CA VAL A 45 -2.92 24.41 9.60
C VAL A 45 -2.65 25.87 9.86
N ILE A 46 -2.84 26.32 11.09
CA ILE A 46 -2.74 27.75 11.47
C ILE A 46 -1.74 27.94 12.62
N PRO A 47 -1.09 29.12 12.73
CA PRO A 47 -0.37 29.48 13.96
C PRO A 47 -1.28 29.41 15.18
N GLU A 48 -0.78 28.93 16.31
CA GLU A 48 -1.59 28.87 17.55
C GLU A 48 -2.03 30.23 18.05
N SER A 49 -1.27 31.27 17.72
CA SER A 49 -1.65 32.69 17.99
C SER A 49 -2.96 33.11 17.32
N ASP A 50 -3.34 32.46 16.26
CA ASP A 50 -4.53 32.75 15.46
C ASP A 50 -5.78 32.03 15.94
N ILE A 51 -5.66 31.20 16.98
CA ILE A 51 -6.79 30.52 17.59
C ILE A 51 -7.63 31.55 18.36
N PRO A 52 -8.94 31.70 18.05
CA PRO A 52 -9.80 32.65 18.76
C PRO A 52 -9.89 32.32 20.25
N SER A 53 -9.79 33.36 21.09
CA SER A 53 -10.00 33.22 22.52
C SER A 53 -11.43 32.72 22.79
N GLY A 54 -11.55 31.62 23.55
CA GLY A 54 -12.85 31.02 23.89
C GLY A 54 -13.42 30.02 22.87
N HIS A 55 -12.63 29.61 21.87
CA HIS A 55 -13.03 28.49 21.01
C HIS A 55 -13.25 27.22 21.87
N ARG A 56 -14.45 26.58 21.72
CA ARG A 56 -14.87 25.53 22.66
C ARG A 56 -14.28 24.15 22.40
N HIS A 57 -14.01 23.83 21.14
CA HIS A 57 -13.57 22.49 20.72
C HIS A 57 -12.06 22.48 20.46
N CYS A 58 -11.27 22.59 21.53
CA CYS A 58 -9.82 22.49 21.48
C CYS A 58 -9.35 21.21 22.16
N VAL A 59 -8.51 20.44 21.47
CA VAL A 59 -7.81 19.26 22.00
C VAL A 59 -6.35 19.63 22.21
N ASP A 60 -5.86 19.53 23.44
CA ASP A 60 -4.46 19.76 23.79
C ASP A 60 -3.67 18.46 23.65
N LEU A 61 -2.67 18.45 22.79
CA LEU A 61 -1.85 17.27 22.50
C LEU A 61 -0.58 17.18 23.34
N HIS A 62 -0.34 18.14 24.25
CA HIS A 62 0.78 18.11 25.19
C HIS A 62 2.15 17.96 24.54
N GLY A 63 2.38 18.57 23.41
CA GLY A 63 3.65 18.56 22.68
C GLY A 63 3.90 17.30 21.84
N ARG A 64 2.92 16.42 21.68
CA ARG A 64 3.02 15.18 20.89
C ARG A 64 3.17 15.44 19.41
N LEU A 65 3.75 14.48 18.73
CA LEU A 65 3.88 14.49 17.28
C LEU A 65 2.55 14.12 16.62
N VAL A 66 2.20 14.82 15.55
CA VAL A 66 1.07 14.51 14.67
C VAL A 66 1.56 14.34 13.24
N THR A 67 1.15 13.28 12.60
CA THR A 67 1.43 12.98 11.19
C THR A 67 0.15 12.69 10.43
N PRO A 68 0.13 12.74 9.09
CA PRO A 68 -0.94 12.09 8.34
C PRO A 68 -1.09 10.63 8.76
N GLY A 69 -2.28 10.06 8.60
CA GLY A 69 -2.52 8.63 8.75
C GLY A 69 -1.63 7.83 7.80
N LEU A 70 -1.10 6.71 8.27
CA LEU A 70 -0.23 5.86 7.46
C LEU A 70 -1.04 5.11 6.41
N ILE A 71 -0.42 4.87 5.26
CA ILE A 71 -1.02 4.20 4.11
C ILE A 71 -0.15 3.01 3.72
N ASP A 72 -0.72 1.81 3.75
CA ASP A 72 -0.08 0.62 3.20
C ASP A 72 -0.65 0.36 1.81
N CYS A 73 0.10 0.74 0.78
CA CYS A 73 -0.36 0.75 -0.61
C CYS A 73 -0.11 -0.56 -1.37
N HIS A 74 0.30 -1.64 -0.68
CA HIS A 74 0.50 -2.94 -1.29
C HIS A 74 0.39 -4.05 -0.25
N THR A 75 -0.75 -4.75 -0.21
CA THR A 75 -0.95 -5.93 0.63
C THR A 75 -1.78 -6.99 -0.08
N HIS A 76 -1.71 -8.24 0.42
CA HIS A 76 -2.51 -9.37 0.01
C HIS A 76 -3.21 -9.99 1.23
N LEU A 77 -3.87 -9.18 2.07
CA LEU A 77 -4.39 -9.60 3.38
C LEU A 77 -5.43 -10.73 3.35
N VAL A 78 -6.18 -10.84 2.24
CA VAL A 78 -7.26 -11.84 2.11
C VAL A 78 -6.70 -13.12 1.52
N PHE A 79 -6.39 -14.08 2.38
CA PHE A 79 -5.97 -15.43 1.98
C PHE A 79 -6.30 -16.47 3.06
N GLY A 80 -6.50 -17.71 2.63
CA GLY A 80 -6.65 -18.89 3.50
C GLY A 80 -5.32 -19.54 3.85
N GLY A 81 -5.25 -20.17 5.03
CA GLY A 81 -4.07 -20.88 5.48
C GLY A 81 -2.88 -20.00 5.84
N ASP A 82 -1.72 -20.61 5.94
CA ASP A 82 -0.40 -19.99 6.11
C ASP A 82 0.66 -20.83 5.40
N ARG A 83 1.91 -20.37 5.42
CA ARG A 83 3.04 -21.06 4.80
C ARG A 83 4.22 -21.25 5.77
N ALA A 84 3.95 -21.26 7.07
CA ALA A 84 4.99 -21.39 8.09
C ALA A 84 5.75 -22.73 7.98
N ALA A 85 5.03 -23.84 7.81
CA ALA A 85 5.65 -25.16 7.61
C ALA A 85 6.50 -25.26 6.33
N GLU A 86 6.08 -24.60 5.25
CA GLU A 86 6.88 -24.51 4.02
C GLU A 86 8.17 -23.70 4.24
N TRP A 87 8.07 -22.60 4.96
CA TRP A 87 9.23 -21.78 5.31
C TRP A 87 10.23 -22.56 6.17
N GLU A 88 9.76 -23.33 7.16
CA GLU A 88 10.60 -24.23 7.96
C GLU A 88 11.32 -25.26 7.09
N GLN A 89 10.63 -25.89 6.15
CA GLN A 89 11.23 -26.83 5.20
C GLN A 89 12.34 -26.18 4.37
N ARG A 90 12.12 -24.96 3.88
CA ARG A 90 13.14 -24.20 3.14
C ARG A 90 14.40 -23.94 3.98
N LEU A 91 14.25 -23.55 5.24
CA LEU A 91 15.36 -23.34 6.16
C LEU A 91 16.10 -24.66 6.49
N ASN A 92 15.40 -25.79 6.46
CA ASN A 92 15.98 -27.12 6.59
C ASN A 92 16.59 -27.67 5.28
N GLY A 93 16.68 -26.84 4.24
CA GLY A 93 17.38 -27.16 2.98
C GLY A 93 16.53 -27.90 1.96
N VAL A 94 15.22 -28.03 2.16
CA VAL A 94 14.32 -28.59 1.14
C VAL A 94 14.22 -27.59 -0.04
N SER A 95 14.45 -28.09 -1.25
CA SER A 95 14.42 -27.22 -2.43
C SER A 95 13.02 -26.70 -2.74
N TYR A 96 12.95 -25.49 -3.31
CA TYR A 96 11.67 -24.93 -3.78
C TYR A 96 10.95 -25.85 -4.78
N GLN A 97 11.71 -26.53 -5.64
CA GLN A 97 11.16 -27.49 -6.61
C GLN A 97 10.46 -28.67 -5.92
N THR A 98 11.06 -29.21 -4.85
CA THR A 98 10.47 -30.29 -4.06
C THR A 98 9.20 -29.82 -3.38
N ILE A 99 9.21 -28.63 -2.76
CA ILE A 99 8.04 -28.03 -2.10
C ILE A 99 6.92 -27.81 -3.11
N SER A 100 7.24 -27.23 -4.27
CA SER A 100 6.26 -26.98 -5.34
C SER A 100 5.65 -28.26 -5.88
N ALA A 101 6.48 -29.33 -6.09
CA ALA A 101 6.00 -30.64 -6.53
C ALA A 101 5.06 -31.31 -5.52
N GLN A 102 5.17 -30.97 -4.24
CA GLN A 102 4.28 -31.44 -3.17
C GLN A 102 3.02 -30.56 -3.02
N GLY A 103 2.77 -29.63 -3.93
CA GLY A 103 1.61 -28.73 -3.89
C GLY A 103 1.82 -27.47 -3.05
N GLY A 104 3.06 -27.16 -2.67
CA GLY A 104 3.44 -25.93 -1.98
C GLY A 104 3.48 -24.71 -2.90
N GLY A 105 4.02 -23.61 -2.39
CA GLY A 105 4.08 -22.35 -3.10
C GLY A 105 2.71 -21.65 -3.17
N ILE A 106 2.52 -20.82 -4.20
CA ILE A 106 1.26 -20.08 -4.38
C ILE A 106 0.05 -21.02 -4.49
N ASN A 107 0.23 -22.24 -5.02
CA ASN A 107 -0.85 -23.21 -5.17
C ASN A 107 -1.45 -23.64 -3.84
N ALA A 108 -0.64 -23.77 -2.78
CA ALA A 108 -1.15 -24.07 -1.43
C ALA A 108 -2.09 -22.96 -0.94
N THR A 109 -1.69 -21.71 -1.12
CA THR A 109 -2.51 -20.55 -0.75
C THR A 109 -3.79 -20.46 -1.60
N VAL A 110 -3.69 -20.71 -2.91
CA VAL A 110 -4.85 -20.74 -3.82
C VAL A 110 -5.84 -21.82 -3.38
N THR A 111 -5.37 -23.02 -3.11
CA THR A 111 -6.21 -24.15 -2.66
C THR A 111 -6.92 -23.81 -1.35
N ALA A 112 -6.19 -23.29 -0.36
CA ALA A 112 -6.75 -22.91 0.93
C ALA A 112 -7.75 -21.76 0.81
N THR A 113 -7.49 -20.78 -0.06
CA THR A 113 -8.38 -19.64 -0.27
C THR A 113 -9.65 -20.04 -1.01
N ARG A 114 -9.55 -20.87 -2.04
CA ARG A 114 -10.70 -21.40 -2.78
C ARG A 114 -11.63 -22.24 -1.90
N SER A 115 -11.06 -23.09 -1.05
CA SER A 115 -11.83 -24.00 -0.17
C SER A 115 -12.45 -23.30 1.05
N SER A 116 -11.96 -22.11 1.42
CA SER A 116 -12.50 -21.37 2.56
C SER A 116 -13.79 -20.66 2.19
N SER A 117 -14.81 -20.70 3.07
CA SER A 117 -15.98 -19.82 2.98
C SER A 117 -15.61 -18.37 3.31
N PRO A 118 -16.47 -17.37 3.00
CA PRO A 118 -16.20 -15.95 3.27
C PRO A 118 -15.89 -15.62 4.72
N GLU A 119 -16.61 -16.21 5.69
CA GLU A 119 -16.50 -15.87 7.11
C GLU A 119 -15.11 -16.21 7.70
N PRO A 120 -14.50 -17.40 7.50
CA PRO A 120 -13.13 -17.68 7.91
C PRO A 120 -12.13 -16.72 7.26
N LEU A 121 -12.28 -16.41 5.96
CA LEU A 121 -11.40 -15.48 5.26
C LEU A 121 -11.48 -14.07 5.88
N LEU A 122 -12.70 -13.59 6.14
CA LEU A 122 -12.92 -12.30 6.78
C LEU A 122 -12.29 -12.25 8.18
N ARG A 123 -12.49 -13.29 9.00
CA ARG A 123 -11.92 -13.36 10.35
C ARG A 123 -10.38 -13.33 10.32
N LEU A 124 -9.75 -14.09 9.43
CA LEU A 124 -8.30 -14.12 9.29
C LEU A 124 -7.77 -12.77 8.76
N ALA A 125 -8.42 -12.20 7.77
CA ALA A 125 -8.04 -10.91 7.22
C ALA A 125 -8.23 -9.78 8.24
N GLN A 126 -9.29 -9.83 9.07
CA GLN A 126 -9.52 -8.89 10.18
C GLN A 126 -8.36 -8.91 11.19
N GLN A 127 -7.88 -10.08 11.58
CA GLN A 127 -6.75 -10.20 12.50
C GLN A 127 -5.45 -9.63 11.92
N ARG A 128 -5.26 -9.75 10.61
CA ARG A 128 -4.10 -9.18 9.90
C ARG A 128 -4.21 -7.67 9.77
N LEU A 129 -5.39 -7.19 9.39
CA LEU A 129 -5.69 -5.76 9.27
C LEU A 129 -5.52 -5.04 10.60
N GLN A 130 -5.97 -5.65 11.71
CA GLN A 130 -5.87 -5.04 13.04
C GLN A 130 -4.42 -4.69 13.40
N ARG A 131 -3.45 -5.51 13.03
CA ARG A 131 -2.03 -5.22 13.30
C ARG A 131 -1.54 -3.96 12.60
N LEU A 132 -2.02 -3.70 11.38
CA LEU A 132 -1.70 -2.47 10.66
C LEU A 132 -2.42 -1.26 11.27
N ILE A 133 -3.69 -1.43 11.66
CA ILE A 133 -4.47 -0.41 12.37
C ILE A 133 -3.78 -0.01 13.68
N ASP A 134 -3.29 -0.98 14.44
CA ASP A 134 -2.58 -0.76 15.70
C ASP A 134 -1.26 0.01 15.52
N GLU A 135 -0.72 0.06 14.30
CA GLU A 135 0.45 0.87 13.93
C GLU A 135 0.10 2.22 13.27
N GLY A 136 -1.16 2.65 13.31
CA GLY A 136 -1.58 3.97 12.80
C GLY A 136 -1.95 4.00 11.32
N VAL A 137 -2.14 2.85 10.68
CA VAL A 137 -2.59 2.80 9.28
C VAL A 137 -4.07 3.18 9.20
N THR A 138 -4.39 4.10 8.28
CA THR A 138 -5.75 4.59 8.01
C THR A 138 -6.26 4.20 6.63
N THR A 139 -5.37 3.79 5.72
CA THR A 139 -5.71 3.35 4.37
C THR A 139 -4.88 2.13 3.98
N VAL A 140 -5.51 1.09 3.44
CA VAL A 140 -4.85 -0.16 3.04
C VAL A 140 -5.30 -0.59 1.66
N GLU A 141 -4.36 -0.88 0.77
CA GLU A 141 -4.65 -1.63 -0.45
C GLU A 141 -4.74 -3.12 -0.13
N ILE A 142 -5.77 -3.77 -0.65
CA ILE A 142 -5.90 -5.23 -0.58
C ILE A 142 -6.06 -5.79 -1.99
N LYS A 143 -5.02 -6.47 -2.46
CA LYS A 143 -5.03 -7.18 -3.74
C LYS A 143 -5.68 -8.55 -3.57
N SER A 144 -6.49 -8.96 -4.54
CA SER A 144 -6.92 -10.35 -4.71
C SER A 144 -5.76 -11.22 -5.26
N GLY A 145 -6.01 -12.27 -6.01
CA GLY A 145 -4.95 -13.01 -6.72
C GLY A 145 -4.59 -14.37 -6.11
N TYR A 146 -5.33 -14.82 -5.11
CA TYR A 146 -5.28 -16.20 -4.63
C TYR A 146 -6.56 -16.99 -4.94
N GLY A 147 -7.47 -16.38 -5.68
CA GLY A 147 -8.65 -17.05 -6.22
C GLY A 147 -8.37 -17.71 -7.57
N LEU A 148 -7.81 -16.94 -8.50
CA LEU A 148 -7.46 -17.31 -9.87
C LEU A 148 -8.63 -17.96 -10.67
N ASN A 149 -9.86 -17.68 -10.25
CA ASN A 149 -11.10 -17.93 -10.97
C ASN A 149 -12.16 -16.91 -10.56
N ALA A 150 -13.21 -16.75 -11.34
CA ALA A 150 -14.20 -15.69 -11.15
C ALA A 150 -14.85 -15.71 -9.77
N GLU A 151 -15.27 -16.85 -9.28
CA GLU A 151 -15.96 -17.00 -8.00
C GLU A 151 -15.06 -16.68 -6.80
N ALA A 152 -13.83 -17.21 -6.80
CA ALA A 152 -12.92 -17.01 -5.68
C ALA A 152 -12.31 -15.60 -5.67
N GLU A 153 -12.03 -14.99 -6.83
CA GLU A 153 -11.61 -13.58 -6.92
C GLU A 153 -12.72 -12.64 -6.43
N GLU A 154 -13.98 -12.89 -6.84
CA GLU A 154 -15.14 -12.15 -6.33
C GLU A 154 -15.24 -12.25 -4.81
N LYS A 155 -15.16 -13.45 -4.27
CA LYS A 155 -15.19 -13.72 -2.83
C LYS A 155 -14.11 -12.92 -2.08
N MET A 156 -12.87 -12.92 -2.58
CA MET A 156 -11.77 -12.18 -1.97
C MET A 156 -12.03 -10.67 -1.96
N LEU A 157 -12.49 -10.11 -3.08
CA LEU A 157 -12.79 -8.69 -3.20
C LEU A 157 -13.98 -8.27 -2.32
N GLN A 158 -15.01 -9.12 -2.21
CA GLN A 158 -16.14 -8.90 -1.29
C GLN A 158 -15.67 -8.87 0.17
N VAL A 159 -14.79 -9.79 0.58
CA VAL A 159 -14.17 -9.79 1.91
C VAL A 159 -13.36 -8.51 2.13
N ALA A 160 -12.59 -8.07 1.15
CA ALA A 160 -11.84 -6.81 1.24
C ALA A 160 -12.78 -5.60 1.44
N ARG A 161 -13.87 -5.50 0.68
CA ARG A 161 -14.88 -4.43 0.88
C ARG A 161 -15.52 -4.50 2.26
N GLN A 162 -15.84 -5.70 2.75
CA GLN A 162 -16.45 -5.89 4.07
C GLN A 162 -15.51 -5.47 5.21
N LEU A 163 -14.19 -5.65 5.07
CA LEU A 163 -13.21 -5.15 6.03
C LEU A 163 -13.31 -3.64 6.21
N GLY A 164 -13.42 -2.87 5.12
CA GLY A 164 -13.58 -1.42 5.17
C GLY A 164 -14.93 -0.97 5.76
N GLN A 165 -15.98 -1.77 5.59
CA GLN A 165 -17.28 -1.49 6.20
C GLN A 165 -17.31 -1.74 7.72
N ASN A 166 -16.51 -2.70 8.18
CA ASN A 166 -16.48 -3.14 9.57
C ASN A 166 -15.47 -2.38 10.45
N ASN A 167 -14.56 -1.63 9.85
CA ASN A 167 -13.45 -0.98 10.55
C ASN A 167 -13.31 0.48 10.15
N PRO A 168 -12.82 1.34 11.05
CA PRO A 168 -12.49 2.72 10.73
C PRO A 168 -11.15 2.79 9.96
N VAL A 169 -11.14 2.28 8.74
CA VAL A 169 -10.01 2.26 7.81
C VAL A 169 -10.57 2.29 6.38
N GLU A 170 -9.89 2.99 5.48
CA GLU A 170 -10.21 2.96 4.07
C GLU A 170 -9.54 1.77 3.39
N ILE A 171 -10.32 0.97 2.69
CA ILE A 171 -9.81 -0.16 1.91
C ILE A 171 -9.89 0.18 0.42
N SER A 172 -8.76 0.01 -0.29
CA SER A 172 -8.65 0.09 -1.74
C SER A 172 -8.45 -1.31 -2.32
N PRO A 173 -9.51 -2.01 -2.76
CA PRO A 173 -9.35 -3.33 -3.34
C PRO A 173 -8.77 -3.24 -4.75
N THR A 174 -7.84 -4.14 -5.08
CA THR A 174 -7.22 -4.27 -6.41
C THR A 174 -7.43 -5.68 -6.94
N LEU A 175 -7.89 -5.81 -8.18
CA LEU A 175 -8.01 -7.11 -8.85
C LEU A 175 -6.64 -7.56 -9.37
N LEU A 176 -6.12 -8.66 -8.83
CA LEU A 176 -4.88 -9.29 -9.27
C LEU A 176 -5.15 -10.72 -9.80
N ALA A 177 -6.19 -10.92 -10.61
CA ALA A 177 -6.45 -12.22 -11.22
C ALA A 177 -5.26 -12.71 -12.09
N ALA A 178 -4.46 -11.80 -12.63
CA ALA A 178 -3.24 -12.11 -13.35
C ALA A 178 -2.00 -12.21 -12.43
N HIS A 179 -2.13 -12.86 -11.28
CA HIS A 179 -1.04 -13.13 -10.32
C HIS A 179 -0.23 -14.37 -10.70
N ALA A 180 -0.92 -15.43 -11.09
CA ALA A 180 -0.32 -16.66 -11.58
C ALA A 180 -1.27 -17.35 -12.56
N VAL A 181 -0.74 -18.25 -13.36
CA VAL A 181 -1.56 -19.14 -14.22
C VAL A 181 -2.07 -20.30 -13.35
N PRO A 182 -3.38 -20.46 -13.16
CA PRO A 182 -3.90 -21.53 -12.32
C PRO A 182 -3.69 -22.90 -12.95
N ALA A 183 -3.69 -23.94 -12.12
CA ALA A 183 -3.35 -25.32 -12.52
C ALA A 183 -4.19 -25.83 -13.70
N GLU A 184 -5.45 -25.45 -13.78
CA GLU A 184 -6.38 -25.79 -14.86
C GLU A 184 -6.03 -25.17 -16.22
N TYR A 185 -5.19 -24.10 -16.22
CA TYR A 185 -4.71 -23.41 -17.41
C TYR A 185 -3.18 -23.50 -17.60
N ARG A 186 -2.48 -24.40 -16.89
CA ARG A 186 -1.00 -24.48 -16.88
C ARG A 186 -0.35 -24.59 -18.26
N HIS A 187 -1.08 -25.02 -19.27
CA HIS A 187 -0.61 -25.18 -20.65
C HIS A 187 -1.15 -24.11 -21.60
N ASP A 188 -2.01 -23.21 -21.12
CA ASP A 188 -2.64 -22.19 -21.96
C ASP A 188 -2.92 -20.90 -21.13
N ALA A 189 -1.85 -20.18 -20.82
CA ALA A 189 -1.94 -18.90 -20.12
C ALA A 189 -2.76 -17.85 -20.89
N ASP A 190 -2.74 -17.92 -22.23
CA ASP A 190 -3.49 -16.98 -23.07
C ASP A 190 -5.00 -17.19 -22.99
N ALA A 191 -5.46 -18.46 -22.91
CA ALA A 191 -6.87 -18.76 -22.67
C ALA A 191 -7.32 -18.26 -21.27
N TYR A 192 -6.47 -18.44 -20.25
CA TYR A 192 -6.75 -17.89 -18.93
C TYR A 192 -6.87 -16.36 -18.97
N LEU A 193 -5.89 -15.69 -19.56
CA LEU A 193 -5.88 -14.23 -19.65
C LEU A 193 -7.09 -13.72 -20.48
N THR A 194 -7.53 -14.44 -21.49
CA THR A 194 -8.76 -14.13 -22.22
C THR A 194 -9.96 -14.11 -21.29
N ARG A 195 -10.09 -15.11 -20.41
CA ARG A 195 -11.16 -15.11 -19.39
C ARG A 195 -11.06 -13.95 -18.42
N VAL A 196 -9.85 -13.61 -17.98
CA VAL A 196 -9.65 -12.44 -17.11
C VAL A 196 -10.11 -11.17 -17.81
N CYS A 197 -9.64 -10.91 -19.04
CA CYS A 197 -9.93 -9.67 -19.77
C CYS A 197 -11.39 -9.56 -20.20
N GLU A 198 -12.02 -10.63 -20.66
CA GLU A 198 -13.33 -10.58 -21.32
C GLU A 198 -14.50 -10.91 -20.37
N GLN A 199 -14.23 -11.58 -19.24
CA GLN A 199 -15.29 -12.03 -18.34
C GLN A 199 -15.08 -11.55 -16.90
N MET A 200 -13.97 -11.94 -16.23
CA MET A 200 -13.80 -11.65 -14.81
C MET A 200 -13.72 -10.14 -14.54
N MET A 201 -12.76 -9.46 -15.15
CA MET A 201 -12.50 -8.05 -14.91
C MET A 201 -13.73 -7.17 -15.22
N PRO A 202 -14.39 -7.27 -16.39
CA PRO A 202 -15.58 -6.46 -16.67
C PRO A 202 -16.72 -6.74 -15.70
N THR A 203 -16.97 -8.01 -15.36
CA THR A 203 -18.05 -8.40 -14.43
C THR A 203 -17.82 -7.85 -13.04
N LEU A 204 -16.62 -8.00 -12.49
CA LEU A 204 -16.27 -7.55 -11.15
C LEU A 204 -16.19 -6.02 -11.06
N TRP A 205 -15.77 -5.35 -12.17
CA TRP A 205 -15.78 -3.90 -12.29
C TRP A 205 -17.21 -3.33 -12.25
N GLN A 206 -18.12 -3.91 -13.00
CA GLN A 206 -19.54 -3.51 -12.98
C GLN A 206 -20.19 -3.66 -11.59
N LYS A 207 -19.72 -4.62 -10.79
CA LYS A 207 -20.15 -4.80 -9.39
C LYS A 207 -19.49 -3.81 -8.42
N GLY A 208 -18.56 -2.96 -8.86
CA GLY A 208 -17.85 -1.99 -8.02
C GLY A 208 -16.93 -2.62 -6.97
N LEU A 209 -16.40 -3.82 -7.23
CA LEU A 209 -15.67 -4.60 -6.23
C LEU A 209 -14.20 -4.21 -6.10
N PHE A 210 -13.60 -3.55 -7.09
CA PHE A 210 -12.20 -3.13 -7.05
C PHE A 210 -12.01 -1.73 -7.67
N GLU A 211 -10.84 -1.16 -7.54
CA GLU A 211 -10.52 0.21 -7.94
C GLU A 211 -9.36 0.28 -8.95
N ALA A 212 -8.54 -0.76 -9.01
CA ALA A 212 -7.45 -0.90 -9.96
C ALA A 212 -7.27 -2.37 -10.34
N VAL A 213 -6.61 -2.62 -11.48
CA VAL A 213 -6.16 -3.95 -11.89
C VAL A 213 -4.64 -4.02 -11.82
N ASP A 214 -4.13 -5.19 -11.42
CA ASP A 214 -2.71 -5.45 -11.28
C ASP A 214 -2.32 -6.75 -12.00
N VAL A 215 -1.04 -6.94 -12.26
CA VAL A 215 -0.49 -8.10 -12.96
C VAL A 215 0.91 -8.44 -12.44
N PHE A 216 1.23 -9.70 -12.37
CA PHE A 216 2.60 -10.17 -12.12
C PHE A 216 3.30 -10.40 -13.46
N CYS A 217 4.06 -9.39 -13.91
CA CYS A 217 4.81 -9.43 -15.18
C CYS A 217 6.24 -9.87 -14.92
N GLU A 218 6.46 -11.18 -15.00
CA GLU A 218 7.75 -11.83 -14.73
C GLU A 218 7.90 -13.11 -15.55
N ASN A 219 9.14 -13.63 -15.62
CA ASN A 219 9.45 -14.88 -16.31
C ASN A 219 8.63 -16.07 -15.80
N VAL A 220 8.22 -16.04 -14.54
CA VAL A 220 7.40 -17.10 -13.90
C VAL A 220 5.92 -16.71 -13.84
N GLY A 221 5.57 -15.53 -14.29
CA GLY A 221 4.20 -14.99 -14.33
C GLY A 221 3.71 -14.76 -15.76
N PHE A 222 3.30 -13.54 -16.05
CA PHE A 222 2.80 -13.14 -17.37
C PHE A 222 3.87 -12.36 -18.15
N THR A 223 3.91 -12.59 -19.46
CA THR A 223 4.83 -11.88 -20.37
C THR A 223 4.44 -10.42 -20.56
N PRO A 224 5.36 -9.54 -21.02
CA PRO A 224 5.02 -8.16 -21.36
C PRO A 224 3.89 -8.04 -22.39
N ALA A 225 3.81 -8.95 -23.37
CA ALA A 225 2.72 -8.96 -24.37
C ALA A 225 1.35 -9.28 -23.73
N GLN A 226 1.33 -10.23 -22.81
CA GLN A 226 0.14 -10.58 -22.04
C GLN A 226 -0.28 -9.44 -21.10
N THR A 227 0.70 -8.83 -20.43
CA THR A 227 0.50 -7.64 -19.58
C THR A 227 -0.09 -6.48 -20.38
N GLU A 228 0.46 -6.19 -21.57
CA GLU A 228 -0.07 -5.14 -22.44
C GLU A 228 -1.52 -5.42 -22.85
N ARG A 229 -1.86 -6.67 -23.14
CA ARG A 229 -3.22 -7.08 -23.47
C ARG A 229 -4.19 -6.82 -22.32
N LEU A 230 -3.80 -7.15 -21.08
CA LEU A 230 -4.59 -6.87 -19.87
C LEU A 230 -4.78 -5.36 -19.68
N PHE A 231 -3.72 -4.58 -19.81
CA PHE A 231 -3.77 -3.12 -19.63
C PHE A 231 -4.63 -2.43 -20.70
N ARG A 232 -4.58 -2.90 -21.96
CA ARG A 232 -5.49 -2.41 -23.02
C ARG A 232 -6.95 -2.68 -22.67
N ALA A 233 -7.26 -3.88 -22.18
CA ALA A 233 -8.61 -4.24 -21.77
C ALA A 233 -9.08 -3.41 -20.56
N ALA A 234 -8.22 -3.20 -19.57
CA ALA A 234 -8.51 -2.39 -18.39
C ALA A 234 -8.75 -0.92 -18.76
N THR A 235 -7.85 -0.32 -19.53
CA THR A 235 -7.96 1.10 -19.90
C THR A 235 -9.15 1.37 -20.82
N ALA A 236 -9.56 0.41 -21.63
CA ALA A 236 -10.81 0.51 -22.43
C ALA A 236 -12.06 0.61 -21.54
N LEU A 237 -12.01 0.12 -20.31
CA LEU A 237 -13.06 0.23 -19.29
C LEU A 237 -12.86 1.40 -18.32
N GLY A 238 -11.79 2.19 -18.50
CA GLY A 238 -11.44 3.28 -17.59
C GLY A 238 -10.85 2.81 -16.26
N ILE A 239 -10.36 1.57 -16.18
CA ILE A 239 -9.78 0.98 -14.95
C ILE A 239 -8.31 1.38 -14.85
N PRO A 240 -7.87 1.97 -13.71
CA PRO A 240 -6.45 2.21 -13.45
C PRO A 240 -5.64 0.92 -13.40
N VAL A 241 -4.38 0.96 -13.82
CA VAL A 241 -3.49 -0.19 -13.86
C VAL A 241 -2.32 -0.03 -12.90
N LYS A 242 -1.79 -1.15 -12.40
CA LYS A 242 -0.60 -1.31 -11.58
C LYS A 242 0.17 -2.53 -12.07
N GLY A 243 1.39 -2.73 -11.58
CA GLY A 243 2.16 -3.94 -11.95
C GLY A 243 3.16 -4.36 -10.90
N HIS A 244 3.19 -5.66 -10.56
CA HIS A 244 4.35 -6.32 -9.98
C HIS A 244 5.33 -6.57 -11.10
N VAL A 245 6.44 -5.86 -11.11
CA VAL A 245 7.36 -5.82 -12.26
C VAL A 245 8.80 -5.74 -11.80
N GLU A 246 9.71 -6.27 -12.60
CA GLU A 246 11.16 -6.23 -12.34
C GLU A 246 11.55 -6.71 -10.94
N GLN A 247 10.81 -7.66 -10.37
CA GLN A 247 11.12 -8.28 -9.07
C GLN A 247 12.25 -9.30 -9.20
N LEU A 248 12.19 -10.16 -10.23
CA LEU A 248 13.10 -11.28 -10.42
C LEU A 248 13.97 -11.13 -11.69
N SER A 249 13.53 -10.30 -12.62
CA SER A 249 14.17 -10.06 -13.91
C SER A 249 13.73 -8.72 -14.50
N ASN A 250 14.50 -8.17 -15.43
CA ASN A 250 14.05 -7.00 -16.20
C ASN A 250 13.35 -7.44 -17.48
N LEU A 251 12.04 -7.25 -17.54
CA LEU A 251 11.22 -7.49 -18.73
C LEU A 251 10.66 -6.20 -19.37
N GLY A 252 10.98 -5.02 -18.83
CA GLY A 252 10.44 -3.74 -19.25
C GLY A 252 8.99 -3.51 -18.78
N GLY A 253 8.56 -4.20 -17.73
CA GLY A 253 7.22 -4.11 -17.16
C GLY A 253 6.92 -2.73 -16.60
N ALA A 254 7.86 -2.10 -15.88
CA ALA A 254 7.68 -0.75 -15.33
C ALA A 254 7.52 0.31 -16.43
N ALA A 255 8.31 0.21 -17.51
CA ALA A 255 8.12 1.07 -18.68
C ALA A 255 6.75 0.84 -19.35
N LEU A 256 6.28 -0.42 -19.35
CA LEU A 256 4.96 -0.76 -19.86
C LEU A 256 3.84 -0.17 -18.97
N VAL A 257 3.91 -0.35 -17.64
CA VAL A 257 2.99 0.28 -16.68
C VAL A 257 2.94 1.79 -16.90
N SER A 258 4.11 2.43 -17.00
CA SER A 258 4.21 3.88 -17.20
C SER A 258 3.59 4.36 -18.53
N ARG A 259 3.76 3.59 -19.62
CA ARG A 259 3.13 3.89 -20.91
C ARG A 259 1.60 3.91 -20.84
N PHE A 260 1.02 3.11 -19.96
CA PHE A 260 -0.42 3.10 -19.68
C PHE A 260 -0.83 4.09 -18.59
N LYS A 261 0.07 5.00 -18.15
CA LYS A 261 -0.15 5.94 -17.05
C LYS A 261 -0.59 5.21 -15.78
N GLY A 262 0.02 4.05 -15.54
CA GLY A 262 -0.26 3.22 -14.37
C GLY A 262 0.09 3.93 -13.07
N LEU A 263 -0.66 3.62 -12.03
CA LEU A 263 -0.52 4.26 -10.71
C LEU A 263 0.83 3.93 -10.08
N SER A 264 1.25 2.67 -10.13
CA SER A 264 2.51 2.23 -9.55
C SER A 264 3.13 1.04 -10.28
N ALA A 265 4.46 0.95 -10.17
CA ALA A 265 5.27 -0.20 -10.50
C ALA A 265 5.90 -0.70 -9.20
N ASP A 266 5.56 -1.93 -8.83
CA ASP A 266 5.79 -2.49 -7.51
C ASP A 266 6.90 -3.54 -7.57
N HIS A 267 7.75 -3.66 -6.55
CA HIS A 267 9.03 -4.39 -6.42
C HIS A 267 10.20 -3.65 -7.04
N ILE A 268 10.44 -3.76 -8.34
CA ILE A 268 11.40 -3.01 -9.15
C ILE A 268 12.90 -3.22 -8.82
N GLU A 269 13.28 -4.32 -8.21
CA GLU A 269 14.67 -4.65 -7.87
C GLU A 269 15.58 -4.69 -9.10
N TYR A 270 15.06 -5.13 -10.26
CA TYR A 270 15.81 -5.25 -11.54
C TYR A 270 15.49 -4.12 -12.52
N LEU A 271 14.91 -3.00 -12.06
CA LEU A 271 14.59 -1.84 -12.89
C LEU A 271 15.84 -1.22 -13.48
N ASP A 272 15.83 -0.91 -14.77
CA ASP A 272 16.89 -0.22 -15.48
C ASP A 272 16.62 1.29 -15.65
N ASP A 273 17.61 2.01 -16.18
CA ASP A 273 17.51 3.45 -16.42
C ASP A 273 16.36 3.84 -17.35
N ALA A 274 16.04 3.00 -18.34
CA ALA A 274 14.92 3.26 -19.25
C ALA A 274 13.58 3.19 -18.53
N GLY A 275 13.42 2.20 -17.63
CA GLY A 275 12.25 2.10 -16.76
C GLY A 275 12.13 3.28 -15.81
N VAL A 276 13.22 3.70 -15.16
CA VAL A 276 13.24 4.89 -14.29
C VAL A 276 12.79 6.14 -15.04
N GLN A 277 13.36 6.38 -16.23
CA GLN A 277 12.98 7.54 -17.05
C GLN A 277 11.51 7.50 -17.50
N ALA A 278 10.99 6.32 -17.85
CA ALA A 278 9.58 6.16 -18.19
C ALA A 278 8.66 6.48 -17.01
N MET A 279 9.01 6.03 -15.79
CA MET A 279 8.29 6.33 -14.56
C MET A 279 8.31 7.83 -14.24
N ALA A 280 9.47 8.47 -14.30
CA ALA A 280 9.62 9.90 -14.07
C ALA A 280 8.77 10.73 -15.05
N HIS A 281 8.79 10.37 -16.33
CA HIS A 281 8.05 11.09 -17.38
C HIS A 281 6.53 10.99 -17.20
N ASN A 282 6.02 9.87 -16.73
CA ASN A 282 4.58 9.61 -16.63
C ASN A 282 4.01 9.75 -15.21
N GLY A 283 4.85 10.00 -14.21
CA GLY A 283 4.43 10.15 -12.81
C GLY A 283 4.02 8.83 -12.14
N THR A 284 4.50 7.68 -12.64
CA THR A 284 4.26 6.37 -12.03
C THR A 284 5.05 6.25 -10.73
N VAL A 285 4.41 5.82 -9.66
CA VAL A 285 5.06 5.65 -8.35
C VAL A 285 5.86 4.36 -8.30
N ALA A 286 7.07 4.42 -7.75
CA ALA A 286 7.89 3.26 -7.41
C ALA A 286 7.49 2.73 -6.04
N VAL A 287 6.91 1.53 -5.94
CA VAL A 287 6.56 0.91 -4.65
C VAL A 287 7.64 -0.08 -4.25
N LEU A 288 8.33 0.24 -3.16
CA LEU A 288 9.42 -0.53 -2.60
C LEU A 288 8.90 -1.48 -1.52
N LEU A 289 9.29 -2.75 -1.62
CA LEU A 289 8.78 -3.84 -0.79
C LEU A 289 9.91 -4.54 0.00
N PRO A 290 10.48 -3.85 0.99
CA PRO A 290 11.69 -4.31 1.67
C PRO A 290 11.47 -5.59 2.50
N GLY A 291 10.24 -5.88 2.90
CA GLY A 291 9.88 -7.12 3.59
C GLY A 291 10.06 -8.35 2.70
N ALA A 292 9.61 -8.29 1.45
CA ALA A 292 9.80 -9.35 0.47
C ALA A 292 11.29 -9.56 0.13
N PHE A 293 11.99 -8.46 -0.11
CA PHE A 293 13.44 -8.47 -0.35
C PHE A 293 14.21 -9.20 0.77
N TYR A 294 13.91 -8.87 2.03
CA TYR A 294 14.49 -9.51 3.21
C TYR A 294 14.15 -11.00 3.31
N PHE A 295 12.87 -11.33 3.19
CA PHE A 295 12.39 -12.69 3.41
C PHE A 295 12.83 -13.68 2.34
N LEU A 296 12.97 -13.20 1.10
CA LEU A 296 13.50 -13.94 -0.03
C LEU A 296 15.03 -13.98 -0.06
N GLN A 297 15.71 -13.22 0.81
CA GLN A 297 17.17 -13.06 0.84
C GLN A 297 17.72 -12.55 -0.51
N GLU A 298 16.97 -11.62 -1.12
CA GLU A 298 17.35 -11.01 -2.40
C GLU A 298 18.65 -10.22 -2.27
N ARG A 299 19.36 -10.06 -3.38
CA ARG A 299 20.64 -9.35 -3.43
C ARG A 299 20.60 -8.12 -4.34
N GLN A 300 19.79 -8.19 -5.38
CA GLN A 300 19.62 -7.07 -6.30
C GLN A 300 18.69 -6.04 -5.66
N ARG A 301 19.19 -4.85 -5.40
CA ARG A 301 18.44 -3.75 -4.78
C ARG A 301 17.74 -2.91 -5.84
N PRO A 302 16.59 -2.33 -5.55
CA PRO A 302 15.98 -1.33 -6.41
C PRO A 302 16.92 -0.12 -6.58
N PRO A 303 16.90 0.57 -7.74
CA PRO A 303 17.83 1.66 -8.06
C PRO A 303 17.41 2.99 -7.39
N VAL A 304 17.40 3.02 -6.06
CA VAL A 304 16.89 4.14 -5.24
C VAL A 304 17.60 5.46 -5.55
N GLU A 305 18.93 5.43 -5.75
CA GLU A 305 19.69 6.64 -6.09
C GLU A 305 19.23 7.24 -7.43
N GLN A 306 18.96 6.37 -8.41
CA GLN A 306 18.51 6.81 -9.72
C GLN A 306 17.06 7.32 -9.66
N LEU A 307 16.17 6.62 -8.93
CA LEU A 307 14.80 7.07 -8.70
C LEU A 307 14.77 8.45 -8.03
N ARG A 308 15.61 8.66 -7.02
CA ARG A 308 15.75 9.94 -6.32
C ARG A 308 16.23 11.04 -7.26
N LYS A 309 17.26 10.77 -8.06
CA LYS A 309 17.84 11.71 -9.02
C LYS A 309 16.83 12.16 -10.08
N GLU A 310 16.03 11.25 -10.58
CA GLU A 310 15.02 11.53 -11.61
C GLU A 310 13.69 12.01 -11.02
N GLY A 311 13.59 12.14 -9.69
CA GLY A 311 12.39 12.63 -9.01
C GLY A 311 11.20 11.68 -9.06
N VAL A 312 11.43 10.37 -9.21
CA VAL A 312 10.35 9.36 -9.16
C VAL A 312 9.85 9.25 -7.71
N PRO A 313 8.54 9.41 -7.45
CA PRO A 313 7.99 9.21 -6.12
C PRO A 313 8.20 7.76 -5.67
N MET A 314 8.77 7.57 -4.47
CA MET A 314 9.00 6.26 -3.87
C MET A 314 8.02 6.02 -2.73
N ALA A 315 7.14 5.03 -2.87
CA ALA A 315 6.30 4.53 -1.78
C ALA A 315 6.97 3.33 -1.11
N VAL A 316 6.60 3.09 0.14
CA VAL A 316 7.02 1.93 0.93
C VAL A 316 5.78 1.19 1.41
N ALA A 317 5.75 -0.12 1.26
CA ALA A 317 4.62 -0.93 1.68
C ALA A 317 5.09 -2.26 2.28
N THR A 318 4.17 -2.97 2.95
CA THR A 318 4.51 -4.21 3.64
C THR A 318 4.59 -5.41 2.71
N ASP A 319 3.88 -5.39 1.59
CA ASP A 319 3.63 -6.58 0.76
C ASP A 319 3.08 -7.75 1.59
N TYR A 320 2.26 -7.45 2.62
CA TYR A 320 1.84 -8.47 3.56
C TYR A 320 1.12 -9.63 2.86
N ASN A 321 1.82 -10.73 2.72
CA ASN A 321 1.38 -11.96 2.07
C ASN A 321 1.97 -13.21 2.77
N PRO A 322 1.39 -14.43 2.57
CA PRO A 322 1.86 -15.61 3.27
C PRO A 322 3.18 -16.20 2.75
N GLY A 323 3.58 -15.86 1.53
CA GLY A 323 4.67 -16.54 0.83
C GLY A 323 6.02 -15.86 0.93
N THR A 324 6.03 -14.55 0.75
CA THR A 324 7.25 -13.76 0.54
C THR A 324 7.42 -12.61 1.52
N SER A 325 6.34 -12.20 2.22
CA SER A 325 6.40 -11.08 3.16
C SER A 325 5.36 -11.24 4.28
N PRO A 326 5.54 -12.17 5.23
CA PRO A 326 4.59 -12.39 6.32
C PRO A 326 4.73 -11.32 7.42
N PHE A 327 4.90 -10.05 7.05
CA PHE A 327 5.13 -8.92 7.94
C PHE A 327 3.93 -7.98 7.96
N ALA A 328 3.27 -7.88 9.11
CA ALA A 328 2.17 -6.95 9.34
C ALA A 328 2.64 -5.74 10.15
N SER A 329 3.71 -5.07 9.68
CA SER A 329 4.26 -3.90 10.35
C SER A 329 4.76 -2.89 9.33
N ILE A 330 4.06 -1.75 9.25
CA ILE A 330 4.46 -0.65 8.37
C ILE A 330 5.70 0.07 8.92
N HIS A 331 5.85 0.15 10.24
CA HIS A 331 7.04 0.73 10.87
C HIS A 331 8.30 -0.09 10.57
N LEU A 332 8.19 -1.42 10.60
CA LEU A 332 9.29 -2.29 10.22
C LEU A 332 9.64 -2.14 8.73
N ALA A 333 8.64 -2.01 7.85
CA ALA A 333 8.87 -1.77 6.42
C ALA A 333 9.62 -0.45 6.20
N MET A 334 9.28 0.63 6.91
CA MET A 334 10.01 1.90 6.86
C MET A 334 11.47 1.75 7.31
N ASN A 335 11.74 1.06 8.42
CA ASN A 335 13.10 0.79 8.89
C ASN A 335 13.89 -0.03 7.86
N MET A 336 13.31 -1.11 7.34
CA MET A 336 13.94 -1.95 6.33
C MET A 336 14.25 -1.17 5.05
N ALA A 337 13.36 -0.28 4.60
CA ALA A 337 13.60 0.56 3.43
C ALA A 337 14.81 1.49 3.63
N CYS A 338 14.95 2.06 4.83
CA CYS A 338 16.13 2.87 5.16
C CYS A 338 17.41 2.02 5.22
N VAL A 339 17.38 0.89 5.91
CA VAL A 339 18.59 0.08 6.16
C VAL A 339 19.03 -0.70 4.92
N GLN A 340 18.09 -1.28 4.19
CA GLN A 340 18.41 -2.16 3.05
C GLN A 340 18.52 -1.40 1.73
N PHE A 341 17.66 -0.39 1.51
CA PHE A 341 17.58 0.32 0.23
C PHE A 341 18.23 1.72 0.27
N GLY A 342 18.57 2.23 1.47
CA GLY A 342 19.22 3.53 1.61
C GLY A 342 18.27 4.72 1.45
N LEU A 343 16.98 4.55 1.78
CA LEU A 343 16.09 5.69 1.93
C LEU A 343 16.48 6.52 3.15
N THR A 344 16.28 7.83 3.06
CA THR A 344 16.29 8.65 4.26
C THR A 344 15.02 8.40 5.08
N PRO A 345 15.03 8.66 6.40
CA PRO A 345 13.81 8.55 7.20
C PRO A 345 12.66 9.43 6.67
N GLU A 346 12.96 10.60 6.10
CA GLU A 346 11.95 11.48 5.50
C GLU A 346 11.35 10.87 4.22
N GLU A 347 12.16 10.22 3.39
CA GLU A 347 11.67 9.49 2.21
C GLU A 347 10.81 8.31 2.61
N ALA A 348 11.18 7.57 3.67
CA ALA A 348 10.38 6.47 4.19
C ALA A 348 9.01 6.98 4.70
N TRP A 349 8.96 8.11 5.42
CA TRP A 349 7.72 8.76 5.83
C TRP A 349 6.88 9.24 4.64
N ALA A 350 7.50 9.88 3.66
CA ALA A 350 6.82 10.22 2.41
C ALA A 350 6.27 8.98 1.71
N GLY A 351 7.03 7.89 1.78
CA GLY A 351 6.70 6.60 1.19
C GLY A 351 5.46 5.93 1.78
N VAL A 352 5.16 6.13 3.05
CA VAL A 352 3.97 5.56 3.73
C VAL A 352 2.86 6.61 3.93
N THR A 353 2.99 7.77 3.31
CA THR A 353 2.00 8.85 3.38
C THR A 353 1.67 9.38 1.98
N ARG A 354 2.25 10.52 1.56
CA ARG A 354 1.90 11.19 0.29
C ARG A 354 2.18 10.34 -0.96
N HIS A 355 3.28 9.58 -1.00
CA HIS A 355 3.60 8.76 -2.18
C HIS A 355 2.76 7.48 -2.21
N ALA A 356 2.47 6.87 -1.05
CA ALA A 356 1.52 5.77 -0.96
C ALA A 356 0.10 6.20 -1.37
N ALA A 357 -0.33 7.41 -0.97
CA ALA A 357 -1.59 7.98 -1.43
C ALA A 357 -1.60 8.14 -2.97
N GLN A 358 -0.51 8.62 -3.55
CA GLN A 358 -0.37 8.76 -5.00
C GLN A 358 -0.42 7.40 -5.71
N ALA A 359 0.23 6.36 -5.15
CA ALA A 359 0.20 4.99 -5.67
C ALA A 359 -1.21 4.35 -5.66
N LEU A 360 -2.14 4.92 -4.88
CA LEU A 360 -3.56 4.53 -4.84
C LEU A 360 -4.47 5.50 -5.62
N GLY A 361 -3.91 6.48 -6.34
CA GLY A 361 -4.71 7.51 -7.03
C GLY A 361 -5.39 8.52 -6.09
N ARG A 362 -4.92 8.61 -4.83
CA ARG A 362 -5.49 9.46 -3.77
C ARG A 362 -4.58 10.64 -3.39
N GLY A 363 -3.54 10.92 -4.14
CA GLY A 363 -2.55 11.96 -3.82
C GLY A 363 -3.11 13.38 -3.67
N ALA A 364 -4.31 13.66 -4.20
CA ALA A 364 -4.99 14.95 -4.05
C ALA A 364 -5.82 15.08 -2.76
N THR A 365 -5.97 14.00 -1.97
CA THR A 365 -6.90 13.97 -0.83
C THR A 365 -6.35 13.31 0.43
N HIS A 366 -5.26 12.52 0.33
CA HIS A 366 -4.70 11.74 1.44
C HIS A 366 -3.18 11.94 1.58
N GLY A 367 -2.65 11.57 2.75
CA GLY A 367 -1.21 11.48 3.00
C GLY A 367 -0.51 12.80 3.35
N GLN A 368 -1.28 13.88 3.60
CA GLN A 368 -0.72 15.18 4.00
C GLN A 368 -1.66 15.89 4.98
N LEU A 369 -1.10 16.66 5.94
CA LEU A 369 -1.91 17.56 6.78
C LEU A 369 -2.06 18.91 6.05
N GLN A 370 -2.99 18.94 5.09
CA GLN A 370 -3.21 20.07 4.20
C GLN A 370 -4.70 20.40 4.09
N ALA A 371 -5.02 21.67 3.90
CA ALA A 371 -6.39 22.12 3.71
C ALA A 371 -7.06 21.41 2.52
N GLY A 372 -8.28 20.90 2.73
CA GLY A 372 -9.05 20.13 1.76
C GLY A 372 -8.79 18.63 1.77
N PHE A 373 -7.77 18.14 2.50
CA PHE A 373 -7.47 16.72 2.64
C PHE A 373 -8.38 16.06 3.68
N VAL A 374 -8.56 14.75 3.57
CA VAL A 374 -9.30 13.95 4.54
C VAL A 374 -8.60 14.05 5.90
N ALA A 375 -9.38 14.17 6.96
CA ALA A 375 -8.88 14.28 8.33
C ALA A 375 -8.51 12.91 8.90
N ASP A 376 -7.59 12.23 8.21
CA ASP A 376 -6.94 11.00 8.64
C ASP A 376 -5.55 11.34 9.15
N PHE A 377 -5.35 11.21 10.47
CA PHE A 377 -4.06 11.53 11.08
C PHE A 377 -3.82 10.74 12.36
N VAL A 378 -2.57 10.70 12.78
CA VAL A 378 -2.13 9.95 13.95
C VAL A 378 -1.39 10.85 14.90
N VAL A 379 -1.70 10.72 16.19
CA VAL A 379 -0.97 11.32 17.31
C VAL A 379 -0.04 10.27 17.90
N TRP A 380 1.22 10.63 18.05
CA TRP A 380 2.27 9.74 18.53
C TRP A 380 2.84 10.21 19.87
N ASP A 381 3.09 9.29 20.78
CA ASP A 381 3.89 9.54 21.98
C ASP A 381 5.39 9.56 21.64
N ALA A 382 5.73 10.52 20.78
CA ALA A 382 7.05 10.76 20.21
C ALA A 382 7.21 12.27 19.97
N HIS A 383 8.46 12.69 19.77
CA HIS A 383 8.78 14.10 19.53
C HIS A 383 9.25 14.38 18.10
N HIS A 384 9.70 13.36 17.39
CA HIS A 384 10.22 13.52 16.03
C HIS A 384 9.90 12.30 15.18
N PRO A 385 9.56 12.46 13.86
CA PRO A 385 9.22 11.35 12.98
C PRO A 385 10.28 10.25 12.89
N VAL A 386 11.56 10.61 13.02
CA VAL A 386 12.68 9.66 12.94
C VAL A 386 12.60 8.55 14.01
N GLU A 387 11.98 8.82 15.17
CA GLU A 387 11.93 7.85 16.28
C GLU A 387 11.24 6.55 15.86
N MET A 388 10.14 6.60 15.09
CA MET A 388 9.43 5.42 14.61
C MET A 388 10.24 4.62 13.58
N VAL A 389 11.07 5.29 12.80
CA VAL A 389 11.93 4.62 11.81
C VAL A 389 13.17 4.01 12.48
N TYR A 390 13.70 4.70 13.49
CA TYR A 390 14.93 4.31 14.18
C TYR A 390 14.76 3.10 15.09
N GLU A 391 13.62 2.98 15.78
CA GLU A 391 13.41 2.00 16.85
C GLU A 391 12.36 0.93 16.44
N PRO A 392 12.73 -0.06 15.59
CA PRO A 392 11.79 -1.09 15.17
C PRO A 392 11.34 -1.92 16.37
N GLY A 393 10.03 -2.19 16.41
CA GLY A 393 9.39 -2.91 17.54
C GLY A 393 8.80 -2.01 18.62
N ARG A 394 9.13 -0.71 18.65
CA ARG A 394 8.39 0.27 19.44
C ARG A 394 7.16 0.72 18.68
N ASN A 395 6.02 0.72 19.34
CA ASN A 395 4.79 1.33 18.82
C ASN A 395 4.37 2.48 19.73
N PRO A 396 4.69 3.73 19.37
CA PRO A 396 4.32 4.91 20.15
C PRO A 396 2.93 5.46 19.79
N LEU A 397 2.03 4.68 19.22
CA LEU A 397 0.68 5.12 18.88
C LEU A 397 -0.02 5.61 20.16
N TYR A 398 -0.39 6.89 20.17
CA TYR A 398 -1.19 7.48 21.24
C TYR A 398 -2.67 7.52 20.88
N GLN A 399 -2.98 7.99 19.67
CA GLN A 399 -4.37 8.12 19.20
C GLN A 399 -4.41 8.12 17.68
N ARG A 400 -5.38 7.42 17.11
CA ARG A 400 -5.65 7.42 15.68
C ARG A 400 -6.95 8.17 15.41
N ILE A 401 -6.92 9.03 14.40
CA ILE A 401 -8.07 9.79 13.93
C ILE A 401 -8.38 9.34 12.50
N PHE A 402 -9.60 8.91 12.28
CA PHE A 402 -10.10 8.49 10.99
C PHE A 402 -11.32 9.33 10.60
N ARG A 403 -11.22 10.05 9.49
CA ARG A 403 -12.24 10.97 8.99
C ARG A 403 -12.71 11.98 10.06
N GLY A 404 -11.74 12.50 10.83
CA GLY A 404 -11.97 13.49 11.87
C GLY A 404 -12.45 12.95 13.21
N GLU A 405 -12.73 11.65 13.32
CA GLU A 405 -13.18 11.00 14.54
C GLU A 405 -12.06 10.19 15.20
N SER A 406 -12.00 10.24 16.53
CA SER A 406 -11.09 9.41 17.33
C SER A 406 -11.56 7.96 17.34
N VAL A 407 -10.69 7.02 17.01
CA VAL A 407 -11.00 5.59 16.85
C VAL A 407 -9.98 4.70 17.55
#